data_e8a4f5a8e475c086666c76f042255ed4
#
_entry.id   e8a4f5a8e475c086666c76f042255ed4
#
_cell.length_a   1.000
_cell.length_b   1.000
_cell.length_c   1.000
_cell.angle_alpha   90.00
_cell.angle_beta   90.00
_cell.angle_gamma   90.00
#
_symmetry.space_group_name_H-M   'P 1'
#
loop_
_entity.id
_entity.type
_entity.pdbx_description
1 polymer ?
#
loop_
_entity_poly.entity_id
_entity_poly.type
_entity_poly.pdbx_seq_one_letter_code
_entity_poly.pdbx_strand_id
1 'polypeptide(L)'
;MRRQSRVKVKARGVTIGGADPLVCLPLLAATVDELPGRAAELVALGPDILEWRVDAMEGIDVGQVVALLRRLRQVIGELPLLFTCRMAAEGGRCSRASGERLALILAALDSGEIVLVDVELCSGPQSRSPVTAKARAAACPLILSHHDFHATPPADGILATFCAAEAAGADIAKVAVMPRSSGDVLSLLTACDRARQGAVGIPLIAISMGSLGVVSRVAGPLFGSDITFAAGAEASAPGQLPIGELRLAMATILGA
;
A
#
# COMPACT_ATOMS: atom_id res chain seq x y z
N MET A 1 19.03 14.98 2.33
CA MET A 1 19.17 13.53 2.14
C MET A 1 18.02 12.83 2.88
N ARG A 2 17.26 11.97 2.19
CA ARG A 2 16.13 11.21 2.78
C ARG A 2 16.58 10.29 3.91
N ARG A 3 15.82 10.22 5.00
CA ARG A 3 16.08 9.26 6.08
C ARG A 3 15.56 7.87 5.68
N GLN A 4 16.45 6.90 5.59
CA GLN A 4 16.13 5.50 5.30
C GLN A 4 15.55 4.79 6.54
N SER A 5 14.80 3.72 6.32
CA SER A 5 14.35 2.83 7.39
C SER A 5 15.52 2.03 7.98
N ARG A 6 15.45 1.72 9.28
CA ARG A 6 16.46 0.88 9.95
C ARG A 6 16.39 -0.56 9.42
N VAL A 7 15.19 -1.07 9.27
CA VAL A 7 14.92 -2.37 8.65
C VAL A 7 14.56 -2.11 7.18
N LYS A 8 15.13 -2.87 6.27
CA LYS A 8 14.81 -2.82 4.84
C LYS A 8 14.07 -4.08 4.43
N VAL A 9 13.06 -3.92 3.60
CA VAL A 9 12.24 -5.01 3.08
C VAL A 9 12.59 -5.20 1.60
N LYS A 10 12.94 -6.44 1.23
CA LYS A 10 13.17 -6.82 -0.17
C LYS A 10 11.91 -7.43 -0.74
N ALA A 11 11.50 -6.98 -1.92
CA ALA A 11 10.37 -7.52 -2.66
C ALA A 11 10.74 -7.53 -4.15
N ARG A 12 11.04 -8.70 -4.71
CA ARG A 12 11.28 -8.97 -6.13
C ARG A 12 11.98 -7.82 -6.90
N GLY A 13 13.26 -7.62 -6.64
CA GLY A 13 14.08 -6.60 -7.32
C GLY A 13 14.04 -5.19 -6.72
N VAL A 14 13.09 -4.86 -5.84
CA VAL A 14 13.04 -3.56 -5.15
C VAL A 14 13.43 -3.68 -3.68
N THR A 15 13.92 -2.58 -3.12
CA THR A 15 14.24 -2.45 -1.69
C THR A 15 13.40 -1.33 -1.09
N ILE A 16 12.42 -1.70 -0.26
CA ILE A 16 11.56 -0.75 0.46
C ILE A 16 12.30 -0.29 1.71
N GLY A 17 12.28 1.00 2.00
CA GLY A 17 13.06 1.59 3.10
C GLY A 17 14.50 1.95 2.73
N GLY A 18 14.88 1.80 1.47
CA GLY A 18 16.19 2.13 0.91
C GLY A 18 16.39 3.63 0.62
N ALA A 19 17.35 3.93 -0.26
CA ALA A 19 17.68 5.31 -0.65
C ALA A 19 16.54 5.96 -1.44
N ASP A 20 15.94 5.23 -2.36
CA ASP A 20 14.93 5.75 -3.27
C ASP A 20 13.51 5.41 -2.78
N PRO A 21 12.58 6.38 -2.80
CA PRO A 21 11.17 6.10 -2.57
C PRO A 21 10.58 5.38 -3.77
N LEU A 22 9.63 4.47 -3.52
CA LEU A 22 8.99 3.67 -4.56
C LEU A 22 7.61 4.23 -4.91
N VAL A 23 7.21 4.08 -6.18
CA VAL A 23 5.90 4.48 -6.69
C VAL A 23 5.06 3.23 -6.97
N CYS A 24 3.92 3.13 -6.30
CA CYS A 24 2.94 2.07 -6.48
C CYS A 24 1.77 2.54 -7.36
N LEU A 25 1.35 1.72 -8.33
CA LEU A 25 0.11 1.93 -9.09
C LEU A 25 -0.95 0.92 -8.66
N PRO A 26 -2.14 1.37 -8.25
CA PRO A 26 -3.27 0.50 -7.98
C PRO A 26 -3.91 -0.02 -9.29
N LEU A 27 -4.05 -1.33 -9.38
CA LEU A 27 -4.77 -2.05 -10.44
C LEU A 27 -6.18 -2.38 -9.95
N LEU A 28 -7.16 -1.69 -10.51
CA LEU A 28 -8.58 -1.95 -10.32
C LEU A 28 -9.17 -2.46 -11.64
N ALA A 29 -9.90 -3.57 -11.56
CA ALA A 29 -10.70 -4.10 -12.65
C ALA A 29 -12.03 -4.57 -12.08
N ALA A 30 -13.12 -4.31 -12.80
CA ALA A 30 -14.45 -4.75 -12.38
C ALA A 30 -14.69 -6.22 -12.78
N THR A 31 -14.06 -6.68 -13.86
CA THR A 31 -14.24 -8.01 -14.42
C THR A 31 -12.91 -8.75 -14.59
N VAL A 32 -13.00 -10.07 -14.70
CA VAL A 32 -11.82 -10.95 -14.94
C VAL A 32 -11.18 -10.71 -16.30
N ASP A 33 -11.97 -10.28 -17.29
CA ASP A 33 -11.49 -10.08 -18.67
C ASP A 33 -10.72 -8.76 -18.81
N GLU A 34 -11.10 -7.73 -18.06
CA GLU A 34 -10.39 -6.43 -18.06
C GLU A 34 -9.01 -6.49 -17.40
N LEU A 35 -8.84 -7.38 -16.42
CA LEU A 35 -7.69 -7.36 -15.52
C LEU A 35 -6.34 -7.43 -16.25
N PRO A 36 -6.09 -8.34 -17.21
CA PRO A 36 -4.81 -8.41 -17.90
C PRO A 36 -4.52 -7.18 -18.77
N GLY A 37 -5.52 -6.65 -19.45
CA GLY A 37 -5.39 -5.45 -20.29
C GLY A 37 -5.01 -4.23 -19.45
N ARG A 38 -5.75 -3.98 -18.36
CA ARG A 38 -5.44 -2.89 -17.40
C ARG A 38 -4.07 -3.06 -16.75
N ALA A 39 -3.67 -4.30 -16.44
CA ALA A 39 -2.33 -4.57 -15.91
C ALA A 39 -1.25 -4.19 -16.92
N ALA A 40 -1.39 -4.55 -18.20
CA ALA A 40 -0.44 -4.20 -19.26
C ALA A 40 -0.30 -2.68 -19.43
N GLU A 41 -1.42 -1.95 -19.42
CA GLU A 41 -1.44 -0.48 -19.47
C GLU A 41 -0.66 0.14 -18.31
N LEU A 42 -0.87 -0.36 -17.08
CA LEU A 42 -0.18 0.16 -15.90
C LEU A 42 1.31 -0.19 -15.90
N VAL A 43 1.69 -1.39 -16.33
CA VAL A 43 3.09 -1.81 -16.48
C VAL A 43 3.84 -0.89 -17.46
N ALA A 44 3.20 -0.50 -18.56
CA ALA A 44 3.80 0.42 -19.55
C ALA A 44 4.14 1.81 -18.97
N LEU A 45 3.51 2.20 -17.87
CA LEU A 45 3.80 3.45 -17.14
C LEU A 45 5.05 3.35 -16.23
N GLY A 46 5.62 2.16 -16.07
CA GLY A 46 6.84 1.92 -15.31
C GLY A 46 6.73 2.14 -13.79
N PRO A 47 5.72 1.59 -13.07
CA PRO A 47 5.71 1.65 -11.61
C PRO A 47 6.80 0.76 -11.01
N ASP A 48 7.12 0.99 -9.74
CA ASP A 48 8.03 0.13 -8.98
C ASP A 48 7.27 -1.05 -8.33
N ILE A 49 5.98 -0.86 -8.05
CA ILE A 49 5.07 -1.86 -7.46
C ILE A 49 3.71 -1.73 -8.13
N LEU A 50 3.07 -2.86 -8.43
CA LEU A 50 1.67 -2.91 -8.84
C LEU A 50 0.82 -3.44 -7.67
N GLU A 51 -0.23 -2.73 -7.27
CA GLU A 51 -1.17 -3.18 -6.24
C GLU A 51 -2.44 -3.74 -6.91
N TRP A 52 -2.68 -5.05 -6.82
CA TRP A 52 -3.99 -5.57 -7.26
C TRP A 52 -5.03 -5.40 -6.15
N ARG A 53 -6.03 -4.57 -6.41
CA ARG A 53 -7.19 -4.28 -5.57
C ARG A 53 -8.31 -5.26 -5.92
N VAL A 54 -8.22 -6.49 -5.37
CA VAL A 54 -9.19 -7.57 -5.65
C VAL A 54 -10.60 -7.23 -5.15
N ASP A 55 -10.72 -6.34 -4.18
CA ASP A 55 -12.00 -5.83 -3.67
C ASP A 55 -12.83 -5.04 -4.70
N ALA A 56 -12.22 -4.63 -5.82
CA ALA A 56 -12.94 -4.01 -6.93
C ALA A 56 -13.74 -5.02 -7.77
N MET A 57 -13.46 -6.32 -7.63
CA MET A 57 -14.15 -7.40 -8.34
C MET A 57 -15.25 -8.02 -7.47
N GLU A 58 -16.49 -7.91 -7.91
CA GLU A 58 -17.61 -8.59 -7.27
C GLU A 58 -17.63 -10.09 -7.63
N GLY A 59 -18.09 -10.93 -6.70
CA GLY A 59 -18.34 -12.34 -6.94
C GLY A 59 -17.12 -13.25 -7.15
N ILE A 60 -15.89 -12.71 -7.15
CA ILE A 60 -14.68 -13.52 -7.35
C ILE A 60 -14.49 -14.54 -6.23
N ASP A 61 -14.22 -15.80 -6.58
CA ASP A 61 -13.91 -16.87 -5.64
C ASP A 61 -12.39 -17.16 -5.51
N VAL A 62 -12.05 -18.04 -4.59
CA VAL A 62 -10.65 -18.42 -4.31
C VAL A 62 -9.95 -19.02 -5.53
N GLY A 63 -10.63 -19.89 -6.28
CA GLY A 63 -10.05 -20.52 -7.47
C GLY A 63 -9.76 -19.50 -8.57
N GLN A 64 -10.68 -18.57 -8.77
CA GLN A 64 -10.52 -17.48 -9.73
C GLN A 64 -9.38 -16.54 -9.32
N VAL A 65 -9.22 -16.20 -8.04
CA VAL A 65 -8.10 -15.38 -7.57
C VAL A 65 -6.76 -16.01 -7.94
N VAL A 66 -6.58 -17.30 -7.66
CA VAL A 66 -5.33 -18.02 -7.98
C VAL A 66 -5.08 -18.08 -9.49
N ALA A 67 -6.11 -18.35 -10.29
CA ALA A 67 -5.99 -18.36 -11.74
C ALA A 67 -5.60 -16.99 -12.30
N LEU A 68 -6.22 -15.91 -11.79
CA LEU A 68 -5.92 -14.55 -12.20
C LEU A 68 -4.53 -14.08 -11.77
N LEU A 69 -4.06 -14.46 -10.59
CA LEU A 69 -2.69 -14.17 -10.16
C LEU A 69 -1.66 -14.75 -11.12
N ARG A 70 -1.86 -15.99 -11.57
CA ARG A 70 -0.99 -16.62 -12.59
C ARG A 70 -1.04 -15.88 -13.93
N ARG A 71 -2.25 -15.45 -14.39
CA ARG A 71 -2.40 -14.64 -15.60
C ARG A 71 -1.73 -13.28 -15.45
N LEU A 72 -1.90 -12.61 -14.30
CA LEU A 72 -1.24 -11.35 -14.00
C LEU A 72 0.28 -11.50 -14.07
N ARG A 73 0.85 -12.56 -13.49
CA ARG A 73 2.28 -12.79 -13.50
C ARG A 73 2.84 -12.90 -14.92
N GLN A 74 2.10 -13.51 -15.86
CA GLN A 74 2.49 -13.56 -17.26
C GLN A 74 2.55 -12.18 -17.92
N VAL A 75 1.68 -11.26 -17.51
CA VAL A 75 1.63 -9.88 -18.03
C VAL A 75 2.67 -8.98 -17.39
N ILE A 76 2.79 -9.04 -16.06
CA ILE A 76 3.64 -8.09 -15.30
C ILE A 76 5.10 -8.55 -15.15
N GLY A 77 5.43 -9.79 -15.56
CA GLY A 77 6.79 -10.34 -15.48
C GLY A 77 7.34 -10.30 -14.05
N GLU A 78 8.48 -9.63 -13.86
CA GLU A 78 9.15 -9.54 -12.56
C GLU A 78 8.71 -8.34 -11.69
N LEU A 79 7.74 -7.54 -12.16
CA LEU A 79 7.24 -6.41 -11.38
C LEU A 79 6.65 -6.90 -10.04
N PRO A 80 7.04 -6.31 -8.88
CA PRO A 80 6.47 -6.63 -7.58
C PRO A 80 4.96 -6.46 -7.55
N LEU A 81 4.23 -7.50 -7.11
CA LEU A 81 2.78 -7.51 -6.98
C LEU A 81 2.38 -7.47 -5.50
N LEU A 82 1.71 -6.40 -5.11
CA LEU A 82 1.04 -6.24 -3.83
C LEU A 82 -0.41 -6.72 -3.97
N PHE A 83 -0.85 -7.63 -3.11
CA PHE A 83 -2.24 -8.08 -3.04
C PHE A 83 -3.00 -7.37 -1.93
N THR A 84 -4.11 -6.72 -2.28
CA THR A 84 -4.96 -5.98 -1.35
C THR A 84 -6.42 -6.35 -1.55
N CYS A 85 -7.09 -6.82 -0.48
CA CYS A 85 -8.54 -6.98 -0.40
C CYS A 85 -9.07 -5.99 0.64
N ARG A 86 -9.23 -4.71 0.25
CA ARG A 86 -9.59 -3.62 1.16
C ARG A 86 -11.01 -3.76 1.68
N MET A 87 -11.18 -3.71 3.03
CA MET A 87 -12.49 -3.74 3.66
C MET A 87 -13.28 -2.44 3.40
N ALA A 88 -14.62 -2.56 3.32
CA ALA A 88 -15.50 -1.42 3.08
C ALA A 88 -15.36 -0.30 4.13
N ALA A 89 -15.15 -0.67 5.41
CA ALA A 89 -14.97 0.28 6.51
C ALA A 89 -13.73 1.18 6.34
N GLU A 90 -12.76 0.76 5.53
CA GLU A 90 -11.55 1.53 5.20
C GLU A 90 -11.48 1.90 3.70
N GLY A 91 -12.62 2.21 3.10
CA GLY A 91 -12.73 2.74 1.73
C GLY A 91 -12.58 1.70 0.62
N GLY A 92 -12.67 0.42 0.93
CA GLY A 92 -12.73 -0.66 -0.04
C GLY A 92 -14.13 -0.90 -0.59
N ARG A 93 -14.22 -1.77 -1.58
CA ARG A 93 -15.47 -2.23 -2.17
C ARG A 93 -15.86 -3.64 -1.68
N CYS A 94 -15.07 -4.25 -0.79
CA CYS A 94 -15.33 -5.59 -0.27
C CYS A 94 -16.47 -5.57 0.75
N SER A 95 -17.63 -6.05 0.34
CA SER A 95 -18.80 -6.29 1.18
C SER A 95 -18.84 -7.71 1.80
N ARG A 96 -17.80 -8.53 1.55
CA ARG A 96 -17.73 -9.94 1.95
C ARG A 96 -17.61 -10.09 3.45
N ALA A 97 -18.09 -11.22 3.97
CA ALA A 97 -17.82 -11.63 5.33
C ALA A 97 -16.32 -11.79 5.59
N SER A 98 -15.89 -11.53 6.84
CA SER A 98 -14.47 -11.56 7.20
C SER A 98 -13.78 -12.89 6.87
N GLY A 99 -14.49 -14.02 6.97
CA GLY A 99 -13.98 -15.35 6.63
C GLY A 99 -13.72 -15.54 5.14
N GLU A 100 -14.61 -15.05 4.28
CA GLU A 100 -14.43 -15.13 2.82
C GLU A 100 -13.25 -14.25 2.36
N ARG A 101 -13.15 -13.03 2.90
CA ARG A 101 -12.04 -12.13 2.66
C ARG A 101 -10.70 -12.76 3.09
N LEU A 102 -10.68 -13.39 4.27
CA LEU A 102 -9.51 -14.10 4.77
C LEU A 102 -9.11 -15.25 3.83
N ALA A 103 -10.08 -16.02 3.32
CA ALA A 103 -9.79 -17.11 2.38
C ALA A 103 -9.14 -16.62 1.09
N LEU A 104 -9.57 -15.48 0.52
CA LEU A 104 -8.95 -14.88 -0.67
C LEU A 104 -7.49 -14.48 -0.39
N ILE A 105 -7.22 -13.85 0.76
CA ILE A 105 -5.87 -13.42 1.14
C ILE A 105 -4.94 -14.63 1.35
N LEU A 106 -5.41 -15.66 2.04
CA LEU A 106 -4.63 -16.89 2.27
C LEU A 106 -4.33 -17.62 0.94
N ALA A 107 -5.31 -17.69 0.04
CA ALA A 107 -5.12 -18.30 -1.29
C ALA A 107 -4.12 -17.51 -2.15
N ALA A 108 -4.14 -16.18 -2.07
CA ALA A 108 -3.17 -15.34 -2.75
C ALA A 108 -1.74 -15.60 -2.22
N LEU A 109 -1.57 -15.74 -0.91
CA LEU A 109 -0.28 -16.11 -0.29
C LEU A 109 0.17 -17.51 -0.70
N ASP A 110 -0.77 -18.48 -0.79
CA ASP A 110 -0.48 -19.87 -1.22
C ASP A 110 -0.08 -19.96 -2.69
N SER A 111 -0.52 -19.02 -3.52
CA SER A 111 -0.22 -19.04 -4.96
C SER A 111 1.27 -18.86 -5.26
N GLY A 112 2.02 -18.18 -4.37
CA GLY A 112 3.42 -17.80 -4.61
C GLY A 112 3.61 -16.68 -5.64
N GLU A 113 2.53 -16.11 -6.17
CA GLU A 113 2.59 -15.10 -7.23
C GLU A 113 2.70 -13.66 -6.70
N ILE A 114 2.32 -13.44 -5.44
CA ILE A 114 2.42 -12.15 -4.77
C ILE A 114 3.72 -12.04 -3.96
N VAL A 115 4.21 -10.83 -3.80
CA VAL A 115 5.42 -10.56 -3.01
C VAL A 115 5.22 -9.53 -1.91
N LEU A 116 4.01 -9.02 -1.78
CA LEU A 116 3.54 -8.13 -0.71
C LEU A 116 2.06 -8.41 -0.47
N VAL A 117 1.62 -8.30 0.78
CA VAL A 117 0.20 -8.41 1.15
C VAL A 117 -0.18 -7.27 2.10
N ASP A 118 -1.35 -6.66 1.89
CA ASP A 118 -1.90 -5.59 2.74
C ASP A 118 -3.13 -6.10 3.51
N VAL A 119 -3.13 -5.90 4.82
CA VAL A 119 -4.25 -6.18 5.72
C VAL A 119 -4.43 -5.01 6.68
N GLU A 120 -5.66 -4.65 6.98
CA GLU A 120 -5.95 -3.57 7.90
C GLU A 120 -5.58 -3.93 9.35
N LEU A 121 -4.95 -3.00 10.05
CA LEU A 121 -4.57 -3.14 11.45
C LEU A 121 -5.78 -3.42 12.35
N CYS A 122 -6.95 -2.88 12.01
CA CYS A 122 -8.21 -3.07 12.72
C CYS A 122 -8.87 -4.45 12.52
N SER A 123 -8.38 -5.28 11.59
CA SER A 123 -8.99 -6.59 11.24
C SER A 123 -9.07 -7.59 12.41
N GLY A 124 -8.50 -7.25 13.55
CA GLY A 124 -8.50 -8.09 14.75
C GLY A 124 -7.60 -9.35 14.66
N PRO A 125 -7.25 -9.95 15.80
CA PRO A 125 -6.30 -11.07 15.83
C PRO A 125 -6.78 -12.30 15.05
N GLN A 126 -8.08 -12.61 15.05
CA GLN A 126 -8.62 -13.79 14.38
C GLN A 126 -8.40 -13.79 12.87
N SER A 127 -8.50 -12.63 12.23
CA SER A 127 -8.20 -12.48 10.79
C SER A 127 -6.73 -12.25 10.53
N ARG A 128 -6.05 -11.47 11.37
CA ARG A 128 -4.67 -11.04 11.19
C ARG A 128 -3.65 -12.14 11.47
N SER A 129 -3.83 -12.93 12.55
CA SER A 129 -2.85 -13.96 12.93
C SER A 129 -2.64 -15.04 11.87
N PRO A 130 -3.67 -15.61 11.23
CA PRO A 130 -3.47 -16.55 10.13
C PRO A 130 -2.71 -15.95 8.94
N VAL A 131 -3.02 -14.70 8.57
CA VAL A 131 -2.31 -13.99 7.48
C VAL A 131 -0.85 -13.75 7.86
N THR A 132 -0.58 -13.27 9.07
CA THR A 132 0.80 -13.03 9.54
C THR A 132 1.62 -14.32 9.53
N ALA A 133 1.07 -15.41 10.04
CA ALA A 133 1.76 -16.71 10.05
C ALA A 133 2.06 -17.21 8.62
N LYS A 134 1.07 -17.09 7.73
CA LYS A 134 1.19 -17.51 6.34
C LYS A 134 2.17 -16.64 5.55
N ALA A 135 2.09 -15.32 5.70
CA ALA A 135 2.99 -14.36 5.06
C ALA A 135 4.45 -14.62 5.45
N ARG A 136 4.72 -14.88 6.73
CA ARG A 136 6.06 -15.28 7.21
C ARG A 136 6.53 -16.60 6.59
N ALA A 137 5.68 -17.61 6.54
CA ALA A 137 6.01 -18.91 5.93
C ALA A 137 6.30 -18.79 4.42
N ALA A 138 5.61 -17.88 3.73
CA ALA A 138 5.79 -17.59 2.31
C ALA A 138 6.91 -16.58 2.02
N ALA A 139 7.59 -16.05 3.03
CA ALA A 139 8.54 -14.93 2.91
C ALA A 139 7.93 -13.73 2.14
N CYS A 140 6.62 -13.49 2.31
CA CYS A 140 5.87 -12.39 1.70
C CYS A 140 5.68 -11.28 2.74
N PRO A 141 6.36 -10.13 2.62
CA PRO A 141 6.24 -9.04 3.58
C PRO A 141 4.81 -8.55 3.76
N LEU A 142 4.44 -8.30 5.01
CA LEU A 142 3.12 -7.89 5.45
C LEU A 142 3.06 -6.37 5.65
N ILE A 143 2.16 -5.71 4.96
CA ILE A 143 1.75 -4.34 5.23
C ILE A 143 0.58 -4.38 6.20
N LEU A 144 0.70 -3.76 7.38
CA LEU A 144 -0.45 -3.46 8.22
C LEU A 144 -0.86 -2.01 8.00
N SER A 145 -2.08 -1.82 7.51
CA SER A 145 -2.59 -0.54 7.06
C SER A 145 -3.71 -0.02 7.96
N HIS A 146 -3.84 1.31 8.00
CA HIS A 146 -4.96 2.02 8.59
C HIS A 146 -5.39 3.15 7.66
N HIS A 147 -6.70 3.25 7.38
CA HIS A 147 -7.27 4.31 6.54
C HIS A 147 -8.42 5.00 7.27
N ASP A 148 -8.35 6.32 7.37
CA ASP A 148 -9.45 7.16 7.84
C ASP A 148 -9.86 8.13 6.71
N PHE A 149 -11.03 7.89 6.11
CA PHE A 149 -11.58 8.71 5.03
C PHE A 149 -12.32 9.96 5.54
N HIS A 150 -12.41 10.16 6.85
CA HIS A 150 -13.20 11.22 7.46
C HIS A 150 -12.37 12.29 8.17
N ALA A 151 -11.22 11.90 8.72
CA ALA A 151 -10.43 12.78 9.54
C ALA A 151 -8.93 12.45 9.50
N THR A 152 -8.13 13.37 10.04
CA THR A 152 -6.71 13.16 10.32
C THR A 152 -6.51 13.28 11.84
N PRO A 153 -6.07 12.23 12.53
CA PRO A 153 -5.73 12.30 13.95
C PRO A 153 -4.56 13.26 14.21
N PRO A 154 -4.38 13.76 15.44
CA PRO A 154 -3.15 14.45 15.84
C PRO A 154 -1.90 13.62 15.57
N ALA A 155 -0.75 14.27 15.43
CA ALA A 155 0.53 13.61 15.10
C ALA A 155 0.87 12.46 16.07
N ASP A 156 0.56 12.60 17.36
CA ASP A 156 0.79 11.53 18.35
C ASP A 156 -0.08 10.30 18.09
N GLY A 157 -1.33 10.49 17.66
CA GLY A 157 -2.24 9.39 17.30
C GLY A 157 -1.76 8.63 16.05
N ILE A 158 -1.30 9.36 15.03
CA ILE A 158 -0.74 8.75 13.81
C ILE A 158 0.55 7.99 14.15
N LEU A 159 1.43 8.58 14.95
CA LEU A 159 2.66 7.91 15.41
C LEU A 159 2.35 6.64 16.20
N ALA A 160 1.37 6.70 17.11
CA ALA A 160 0.92 5.52 17.85
C ALA A 160 0.39 4.41 16.90
N THR A 161 -0.29 4.77 15.81
CA THR A 161 -0.75 3.80 14.80
C THR A 161 0.43 3.12 14.09
N PHE A 162 1.47 3.85 13.70
CA PHE A 162 2.69 3.26 13.14
C PHE A 162 3.38 2.31 14.12
N CYS A 163 3.52 2.72 15.39
CA CYS A 163 4.09 1.86 16.44
C CYS A 163 3.25 0.61 16.68
N ALA A 164 1.92 0.75 16.69
CA ALA A 164 1.01 -0.39 16.85
C ALA A 164 1.10 -1.39 15.68
N ALA A 165 1.27 -0.91 14.45
CA ALA A 165 1.48 -1.76 13.30
C ALA A 165 2.80 -2.56 13.42
N GLU A 166 3.91 -1.92 13.78
CA GLU A 166 5.19 -2.59 14.01
C GLU A 166 5.08 -3.61 15.15
N ALA A 167 4.50 -3.24 16.28
CA ALA A 167 4.28 -4.14 17.43
C ALA A 167 3.36 -5.33 17.08
N ALA A 168 2.43 -5.16 16.14
CA ALA A 168 1.57 -6.22 15.63
C ALA A 168 2.24 -7.14 14.60
N GLY A 169 3.52 -6.91 14.30
CA GLY A 169 4.34 -7.75 13.42
C GLY A 169 4.28 -7.38 11.95
N ALA A 170 3.96 -6.13 11.62
CA ALA A 170 4.10 -5.61 10.27
C ALA A 170 5.56 -5.58 9.81
N ASP A 171 5.80 -5.85 8.54
CA ASP A 171 7.07 -5.54 7.87
C ASP A 171 7.07 -4.12 7.31
N ILE A 172 5.90 -3.57 7.05
CA ILE A 172 5.67 -2.19 6.57
C ILE A 172 4.44 -1.64 7.27
N ALA A 173 4.50 -0.43 7.83
CA ALA A 173 3.35 0.24 8.43
C ALA A 173 2.77 1.29 7.46
N LYS A 174 1.44 1.26 7.27
CA LYS A 174 0.75 2.17 6.34
C LYS A 174 -0.36 2.94 7.05
N VAL A 175 -0.36 4.26 6.89
CA VAL A 175 -1.44 5.15 7.34
C VAL A 175 -1.85 6.07 6.19
N ALA A 176 -3.15 6.12 5.92
CA ALA A 176 -3.76 7.03 4.97
C ALA A 176 -4.93 7.76 5.64
N VAL A 177 -4.90 9.08 5.67
CA VAL A 177 -5.86 9.91 6.41
C VAL A 177 -6.41 11.03 5.55
N MET A 178 -7.62 11.51 5.87
CA MET A 178 -8.27 12.59 5.13
C MET A 178 -8.05 13.93 5.84
N PRO A 179 -7.30 14.87 5.26
CA PRO A 179 -7.11 16.20 5.83
C PRO A 179 -8.34 17.08 5.60
N ARG A 180 -8.66 17.91 6.58
CA ARG A 180 -9.63 19.02 6.51
C ARG A 180 -8.94 20.37 6.46
N SER A 181 -7.65 20.41 6.79
CA SER A 181 -6.82 21.60 6.83
C SER A 181 -5.36 21.29 6.46
N SER A 182 -4.58 22.31 6.17
CA SER A 182 -3.11 22.18 6.01
C SER A 182 -2.44 21.70 7.30
N GLY A 183 -2.98 22.05 8.47
CA GLY A 183 -2.50 21.55 9.77
C GLY A 183 -2.60 20.03 9.89
N ASP A 184 -3.63 19.41 9.30
CA ASP A 184 -3.78 17.94 9.28
C ASP A 184 -2.68 17.29 8.43
N VAL A 185 -2.34 17.90 7.29
CA VAL A 185 -1.23 17.42 6.45
C VAL A 185 0.09 17.51 7.21
N LEU A 186 0.32 18.61 7.93
CA LEU A 186 1.51 18.77 8.78
C LEU A 186 1.52 17.75 9.92
N SER A 187 0.37 17.41 10.50
CA SER A 187 0.26 16.36 11.53
C SER A 187 0.75 15.02 11.01
N LEU A 188 0.36 14.60 9.79
CA LEU A 188 0.84 13.37 9.17
C LEU A 188 2.34 13.41 8.91
N LEU A 189 2.85 14.49 8.30
CA LEU A 189 4.27 14.62 7.98
C LEU A 189 5.13 14.65 9.26
N THR A 190 4.68 15.33 10.30
CA THR A 190 5.33 15.35 11.62
C THR A 190 5.38 13.96 12.24
N ALA A 191 4.28 13.20 12.21
CA ALA A 191 4.24 11.84 12.70
C ALA A 191 5.21 10.93 11.96
N CYS A 192 5.28 11.06 10.62
CA CYS A 192 6.19 10.29 9.79
C CYS A 192 7.66 10.60 10.12
N ASP A 193 8.04 11.88 10.24
CA ASP A 193 9.40 12.30 10.61
C ASP A 193 9.78 11.79 12.01
N ARG A 194 8.89 11.93 12.99
CA ARG A 194 9.11 11.41 14.37
C ARG A 194 9.25 9.90 14.40
N ALA A 195 8.47 9.17 13.61
CA ALA A 195 8.62 7.72 13.46
C ALA A 195 10.04 7.37 12.96
N ARG A 196 10.56 8.11 11.98
CA ARG A 196 11.92 7.93 11.44
C ARG A 196 13.02 8.36 12.40
N GLN A 197 12.78 9.24 13.35
CA GLN A 197 13.75 9.63 14.38
C GLN A 197 14.04 8.53 15.39
N GLY A 198 13.37 7.40 15.33
CA GLY A 198 13.71 6.22 16.10
C GLY A 198 12.54 5.48 16.73
N ALA A 199 11.32 6.02 16.64
CA ALA A 199 10.14 5.37 17.20
C ALA A 199 9.75 4.09 16.41
N VAL A 200 9.96 4.06 15.08
CA VAL A 200 9.64 2.93 14.20
C VAL A 200 10.85 2.53 13.37
N GLY A 201 11.17 1.23 13.33
CA GLY A 201 12.30 0.68 12.59
C GLY A 201 11.98 0.24 11.17
N ILE A 202 10.74 -0.19 10.93
CA ILE A 202 10.26 -0.73 9.64
C ILE A 202 9.93 0.38 8.63
N PRO A 203 9.83 0.07 7.31
CA PRO A 203 9.35 0.99 6.29
C PRO A 203 7.96 1.56 6.58
N LEU A 204 7.73 2.81 6.12
CA LEU A 204 6.49 3.54 6.33
C LEU A 204 5.84 3.92 5.00
N ILE A 205 4.51 3.93 5.00
CA ILE A 205 3.67 4.52 3.96
C ILE A 205 2.77 5.55 4.65
N ALA A 206 3.00 6.84 4.40
CA ALA A 206 2.28 7.95 5.01
C ALA A 206 1.59 8.77 3.93
N ILE A 207 0.25 8.75 3.90
CA ILE A 207 -0.55 9.40 2.86
C ILE A 207 -1.60 10.31 3.49
N SER A 208 -1.57 11.58 3.13
CA SER A 208 -2.70 12.49 3.29
C SER A 208 -3.49 12.48 1.98
N MET A 209 -4.80 12.20 2.07
CA MET A 209 -5.66 12.05 0.91
C MET A 209 -6.21 13.40 0.42
N GLY A 210 -6.92 13.42 -0.69
CA GLY A 210 -7.52 14.63 -1.25
C GLY A 210 -6.52 15.63 -1.81
N SER A 211 -7.03 16.74 -2.31
CA SER A 211 -6.22 17.80 -2.95
C SER A 211 -5.25 18.48 -1.98
N LEU A 212 -5.66 18.70 -0.73
CA LEU A 212 -4.77 19.24 0.31
C LEU A 212 -3.60 18.29 0.62
N GLY A 213 -3.82 16.99 0.51
CA GLY A 213 -2.86 15.95 0.84
C GLY A 213 -1.83 15.64 -0.25
N VAL A 214 -1.96 16.21 -1.45
CA VAL A 214 -1.04 15.95 -2.58
C VAL A 214 0.42 16.14 -2.20
N VAL A 215 0.73 17.14 -1.39
CA VAL A 215 2.09 17.41 -0.91
C VAL A 215 2.70 16.20 -0.18
N SER A 216 1.91 15.41 0.54
CA SER A 216 2.40 14.22 1.23
C SER A 216 2.84 13.11 0.27
N ARG A 217 2.27 13.05 -0.94
CA ARG A 217 2.66 12.08 -1.97
C ARG A 217 3.99 12.45 -2.62
N VAL A 218 4.24 13.75 -2.78
CA VAL A 218 5.44 14.28 -3.43
C VAL A 218 6.58 14.45 -2.43
N ALA A 219 6.33 15.12 -1.30
CA ALA A 219 7.33 15.46 -0.28
C ALA A 219 7.41 14.44 0.87
N GLY A 220 6.44 13.54 1.02
CA GLY A 220 6.44 12.50 2.06
C GLY A 220 7.76 11.72 2.21
N PRO A 221 8.45 11.41 1.12
CA PRO A 221 9.77 10.77 1.21
C PRO A 221 10.82 11.55 2.00
N LEU A 222 10.79 12.89 2.02
CA LEU A 222 11.69 13.71 2.86
C LEU A 222 11.43 13.47 4.35
N PHE A 223 10.20 13.15 4.71
CA PHE A 223 9.76 12.88 6.08
C PHE A 223 9.83 11.41 6.45
N GLY A 224 10.17 10.52 5.48
CA GLY A 224 10.42 9.11 5.74
C GLY A 224 9.37 8.14 5.20
N SER A 225 8.41 8.58 4.39
CA SER A 225 7.54 7.66 3.64
C SER A 225 8.35 6.93 2.56
N ASP A 226 8.19 5.62 2.46
CA ASP A 226 9.00 4.77 1.58
C ASP A 226 8.31 4.41 0.27
N ILE A 227 6.97 4.40 0.28
CA ILE A 227 6.14 4.14 -0.90
C ILE A 227 5.11 5.26 -1.01
N THR A 228 4.94 5.79 -2.23
CA THR A 228 3.83 6.67 -2.57
C THR A 228 2.95 6.02 -3.63
N PHE A 229 1.69 6.45 -3.72
CA PHE A 229 0.70 5.90 -4.63
C PHE A 229 0.33 6.93 -5.69
N ALA A 230 0.50 6.57 -6.94
CA ALA A 230 0.13 7.38 -8.11
C ALA A 230 -1.16 6.88 -8.75
N ALA A 231 -1.68 7.65 -9.70
CA ALA A 231 -2.73 7.23 -10.61
C ALA A 231 -2.11 6.67 -11.92
N GLY A 232 -2.77 5.65 -12.48
CA GLY A 232 -2.63 5.29 -13.88
C GLY A 232 -3.50 6.22 -14.75
N ALA A 233 -4.35 5.64 -15.60
CA ALA A 233 -5.34 6.42 -16.36
C ALA A 233 -6.42 7.02 -15.44
N GLU A 234 -6.76 6.33 -14.36
CA GLU A 234 -7.78 6.74 -13.39
C GLU A 234 -7.22 6.71 -11.97
N ALA A 235 -7.65 7.66 -11.13
CA ALA A 235 -7.28 7.69 -9.72
C ALA A 235 -8.10 6.65 -8.92
N SER A 236 -7.45 5.88 -8.08
CA SER A 236 -8.08 4.89 -7.18
C SER A 236 -8.41 5.46 -5.80
N ALA A 237 -7.85 6.62 -5.48
CA ALA A 237 -8.05 7.35 -4.23
C ALA A 237 -7.91 8.87 -4.45
N PRO A 238 -8.57 9.70 -3.62
CA PRO A 238 -8.49 11.15 -3.75
C PRO A 238 -7.05 11.67 -3.67
N GLY A 239 -6.72 12.64 -4.54
CA GLY A 239 -5.43 13.33 -4.52
C GLY A 239 -4.26 12.55 -5.13
N GLN A 240 -4.49 11.46 -5.86
CA GLN A 240 -3.46 10.81 -6.65
C GLN A 240 -3.12 11.66 -7.89
N LEU A 241 -1.82 11.78 -8.18
CA LEU A 241 -1.29 12.38 -9.40
C LEU A 241 -1.00 11.29 -10.44
N PRO A 242 -1.06 11.59 -11.74
CA PRO A 242 -0.50 10.73 -12.78
C PRO A 242 0.97 10.40 -12.46
N ILE A 243 1.40 9.15 -12.70
CA ILE A 243 2.73 8.69 -12.27
C ILE A 243 3.87 9.54 -12.84
N GLY A 244 3.76 9.99 -14.09
CA GLY A 244 4.78 10.85 -14.72
C GLY A 244 4.93 12.20 -14.01
N GLU A 245 3.81 12.84 -13.67
CA GLU A 245 3.78 14.11 -12.93
C GLU A 245 4.33 13.94 -11.50
N LEU A 246 3.92 12.86 -10.83
CA LEU A 246 4.41 12.54 -9.49
C LEU A 246 5.93 12.34 -9.48
N ARG A 247 6.49 11.55 -10.41
CA ARG A 247 7.93 11.30 -10.51
C ARG A 247 8.71 12.59 -10.80
N LEU A 248 8.22 13.43 -11.71
CA LEU A 248 8.85 14.70 -12.02
C LEU A 248 8.89 15.63 -10.80
N ALA A 249 7.76 15.76 -10.09
CA ALA A 249 7.69 16.56 -8.86
C ALA A 249 8.61 16.01 -7.76
N MET A 250 8.64 14.69 -7.57
CA MET A 250 9.54 14.04 -6.61
C MET A 250 11.01 14.26 -6.96
N ALA A 251 11.41 14.08 -8.22
CA ALA A 251 12.78 14.32 -8.66
C ALA A 251 13.22 15.76 -8.38
N THR A 252 12.35 16.74 -8.66
CA THR A 252 12.62 18.16 -8.38
C THR A 252 12.85 18.42 -6.89
N ILE A 253 12.03 17.82 -6.01
CA ILE A 253 12.11 18.07 -4.55
C ILE A 253 13.24 17.28 -3.90
N LEU A 254 13.51 16.06 -4.37
CA LEU A 254 14.51 15.18 -3.78
C LEU A 254 15.92 15.48 -4.31
N GLY A 255 16.05 16.23 -5.40
CA GLY A 255 17.32 16.55 -6.04
C GLY A 255 17.92 15.35 -6.77
N ALA A 256 17.07 14.49 -7.34
CA ALA A 256 17.45 13.27 -8.05
C ALA A 256 17.44 13.49 -9.57
#